data_81938523301ef25730f57d03fbaf3083
#
_entry.id   81938523301ef25730f57d03fbaf3083
#
_cell.length_a   1.000
_cell.length_b   1.000
_cell.length_c   1.000
_cell.angle_alpha   90.00
_cell.angle_beta   90.00
_cell.angle_gamma   90.00
#
_symmetry.space_group_name_H-M   'P 1'
#
loop_
_entity.id
_entity.type
_entity.pdbx_description
1 polymer ?
#
loop_
_entity_poly.entity_id
_entity_poly.type
_entity_poly.pdbx_seq_one_letter_code
_entity_poly.pdbx_strand_id
1 'polypeptide(L)'
;TKNKVRDSASSLKENVLGFSHTEAVKVVDAQGAYLLPGLIDAHIHIESSMVSPARFAGLVLPHGTTSVVADPHEIANVHGLEGIRYMLENGRHLPLNIFISLPSCVPATPFEDSGAILSAEELEEAKNYLIASYNLRFADISFPGVVSGDYDVLAKIQLGTSHGKIVDGHAPGLLGRDLDAYLVTGITNTHECTTLEEMRENLRRGSYILIREGSAAKNLRTLLPGVTPGNARRCAFCCDDRHIEDIVSDGHMDNHLRLAVGMGMDPVQAVTMCTLNAAECFGLRNKGAVAPGRDADFILVDDLKAFRVRKVFTAGRLIAEDGRVLIPLDDAAAGAPSHSIHLKPLDEDALSLPVRTGKARVIGIEPASLVTKNLIREVKEERAPEEAQA
;
A
#
# COMPACT_ATOMS: atom_id res chain seq x y z
N THR A 1 3.64 19.66 28.16
CA THR A 1 5.10 19.51 28.06
C THR A 1 5.52 20.06 26.72
N LYS A 2 6.38 21.07 26.68
CA LYS A 2 6.87 21.64 25.41
C LYS A 2 7.82 20.63 24.75
N ASN A 3 7.40 20.01 23.67
CA ASN A 3 8.23 19.10 22.89
C ASN A 3 9.14 19.92 21.98
N LYS A 4 10.45 19.77 22.13
CA LYS A 4 11.46 20.38 21.28
C LYS A 4 11.97 19.34 20.29
N VAL A 5 11.99 19.67 19.01
CA VAL A 5 12.45 18.79 17.94
C VAL A 5 13.65 19.42 17.26
N ARG A 6 14.68 18.64 16.96
CA ARG A 6 15.88 19.09 16.26
C ARG A 6 15.76 18.95 14.75
N ASP A 7 16.30 19.89 14.03
CA ASP A 7 16.27 19.99 12.56
C ASP A 7 17.69 19.93 11.98
N SER A 8 18.34 18.75 12.07
CA SER A 8 19.51 18.44 11.24
C SER A 8 19.74 16.92 11.16
N ALA A 9 20.04 16.42 9.99
CA ALA A 9 20.30 15.01 9.75
C ALA A 9 21.50 14.46 10.55
N SER A 10 22.50 15.29 10.86
CA SER A 10 23.67 14.90 11.65
C SER A 10 23.41 14.80 13.16
N SER A 11 22.39 15.45 13.68
CA SER A 11 22.04 15.46 15.11
C SER A 11 20.97 14.42 15.48
N LEU A 12 20.42 13.72 14.51
CA LEU A 12 19.30 12.78 14.69
C LEU A 12 19.69 11.44 15.31
N LYS A 13 20.97 11.20 15.53
CA LYS A 13 21.42 10.09 16.38
C LYS A 13 21.03 10.28 17.84
N GLU A 14 20.65 11.49 18.22
CA GLU A 14 20.28 11.84 19.61
C GLU A 14 18.83 12.31 19.62
N ASN A 15 17.93 11.43 19.92
CA ASN A 15 16.53 11.76 20.09
C ASN A 15 16.22 12.47 21.37
N VAL A 16 15.35 13.42 21.26
CA VAL A 16 15.13 14.50 22.20
C VAL A 16 13.92 14.30 23.09
N LEU A 17 13.43 13.12 23.26
CA LEU A 17 12.46 12.88 24.32
C LEU A 17 13.17 12.78 25.67
N GLY A 18 13.48 13.95 26.26
CA GLY A 18 13.93 14.03 27.66
C GLY A 18 15.42 14.33 27.91
N PHE A 19 16.23 14.63 26.91
CA PHE A 19 17.63 15.00 27.14
C PHE A 19 17.83 16.51 27.13
N SER A 20 18.14 17.08 28.32
CA SER A 20 18.23 18.52 28.56
C SER A 20 19.59 19.17 28.24
N HIS A 21 20.57 18.40 27.74
CA HIS A 21 21.96 18.85 27.68
C HIS A 21 22.59 18.96 26.30
N THR A 22 21.83 18.81 25.22
CA THR A 22 22.37 18.91 23.87
C THR A 22 21.94 20.22 23.20
N GLU A 23 22.89 20.96 22.64
CA GLU A 23 22.63 22.12 21.80
C GLU A 23 21.93 21.68 20.52
N ALA A 24 20.81 22.32 20.19
CA ALA A 24 20.06 22.07 18.97
C ALA A 24 20.41 23.11 17.92
N VAL A 25 20.62 22.67 16.68
CA VAL A 25 20.79 23.58 15.54
C VAL A 25 19.52 24.40 15.31
N LYS A 26 18.36 23.75 15.48
CA LYS A 26 17.05 24.40 15.38
C LYS A 26 16.08 23.81 16.41
N VAL A 27 15.29 24.67 17.01
CA VAL A 27 14.23 24.28 17.96
C VAL A 27 12.89 24.63 17.32
N VAL A 28 12.00 23.64 17.25
CA VAL A 28 10.62 23.83 16.80
C VAL A 28 9.70 23.74 18.01
N ASP A 29 8.93 24.79 18.28
CA ASP A 29 7.89 24.77 19.28
C ASP A 29 6.64 24.08 18.68
N ALA A 30 6.26 22.97 19.26
CA ALA A 30 5.07 22.24 18.84
C ALA A 30 3.76 22.90 19.27
N GLN A 31 3.81 23.94 20.12
CA GLN A 31 2.64 24.71 20.58
C GLN A 31 1.51 23.83 21.12
N GLY A 32 1.89 22.76 21.84
CA GLY A 32 0.93 21.81 22.42
C GLY A 32 0.43 20.72 21.47
N ALA A 33 0.85 20.70 20.20
CA ALA A 33 0.54 19.61 19.28
C ALA A 33 1.20 18.29 19.71
N TYR A 34 0.61 17.19 19.32
CA TYR A 34 1.17 15.85 19.50
C TYR A 34 2.24 15.56 18.47
N LEU A 35 3.37 15.02 18.93
CA LEU A 35 4.44 14.51 18.07
C LEU A 35 4.23 13.01 17.84
N LEU A 36 4.04 12.62 16.60
CA LEU A 36 3.86 11.23 16.16
C LEU A 36 4.96 10.85 15.16
N PRO A 37 5.32 9.56 15.04
CA PRO A 37 6.11 9.10 13.89
C PRO A 37 5.37 9.43 12.59
N GLY A 38 6.11 9.58 11.49
CA GLY A 38 5.51 9.67 10.16
C GLY A 38 4.71 8.40 9.84
N LEU A 39 3.53 8.58 9.26
CA LEU A 39 2.62 7.49 8.96
C LEU A 39 3.17 6.65 7.81
N ILE A 40 2.90 5.35 7.87
CA ILE A 40 3.35 4.36 6.89
C ILE A 40 2.13 3.67 6.29
N ASP A 41 2.00 3.73 4.98
CA ASP A 41 1.08 2.87 4.24
C ASP A 41 1.78 1.53 3.98
N ALA A 42 1.19 0.46 4.51
CA ALA A 42 1.82 -0.85 4.48
C ALA A 42 1.66 -1.58 3.13
N HIS A 43 0.74 -1.16 2.28
CA HIS A 43 0.55 -1.71 0.94
C HIS A 43 -0.29 -0.75 0.09
N ILE A 44 0.23 -0.35 -1.08
CA ILE A 44 -0.47 0.54 -2.01
C ILE A 44 -0.02 0.32 -3.46
N HIS A 45 -0.96 0.55 -4.38
CA HIS A 45 -0.70 0.73 -5.80
C HIS A 45 -0.78 2.23 -6.12
N ILE A 46 0.39 2.86 -6.33
CA ILE A 46 0.44 4.31 -6.64
C ILE A 46 -0.32 4.60 -7.93
N GLU A 47 -0.28 3.67 -8.87
CA GLU A 47 -0.95 3.74 -10.17
C GLU A 47 -2.45 3.93 -10.07
N SER A 48 -3.10 3.35 -9.05
CA SER A 48 -4.54 3.48 -8.80
C SER A 48 -4.95 4.93 -8.50
N SER A 49 -4.01 5.77 -8.07
CA SER A 49 -4.24 7.21 -7.95
C SER A 49 -4.19 7.96 -9.27
N MET A 50 -3.79 7.30 -10.38
CA MET A 50 -3.68 7.83 -11.74
C MET A 50 -2.72 9.02 -11.88
N VAL A 51 -1.73 9.14 -10.98
CA VAL A 51 -0.73 10.20 -11.02
C VAL A 51 0.68 9.63 -10.88
N SER A 52 1.68 10.42 -11.28
CA SER A 52 3.09 10.06 -11.11
C SER A 52 3.51 10.01 -9.63
N PRO A 53 4.63 9.33 -9.30
CA PRO A 53 5.14 9.27 -7.93
C PRO A 53 5.34 10.65 -7.27
N ALA A 54 5.80 11.66 -8.02
CA ALA A 54 5.97 13.01 -7.49
C ALA A 54 4.64 13.68 -7.15
N ARG A 55 3.64 13.52 -8.01
CA ARG A 55 2.28 14.03 -7.76
C ARG A 55 1.61 13.30 -6.61
N PHE A 56 1.76 11.98 -6.54
CA PHE A 56 1.30 11.17 -5.42
C PHE A 56 1.93 11.64 -4.10
N ALA A 57 3.25 11.86 -4.07
CA ALA A 57 3.90 12.40 -2.88
C ALA A 57 3.30 13.76 -2.46
N GLY A 58 2.98 14.62 -3.43
CA GLY A 58 2.32 15.90 -3.19
C GLY A 58 0.94 15.78 -2.54
N LEU A 59 0.23 14.70 -2.84
CA LEU A 59 -1.08 14.41 -2.27
C LEU A 59 -0.98 13.85 -0.84
N VAL A 60 -0.09 12.88 -0.58
CA VAL A 60 -0.11 12.12 0.68
C VAL A 60 0.74 12.72 1.79
N LEU A 61 1.81 13.47 1.45
CA LEU A 61 2.66 14.12 2.46
C LEU A 61 1.89 15.08 3.37
N PRO A 62 0.99 15.95 2.86
CA PRO A 62 0.19 16.83 3.71
C PRO A 62 -0.70 16.08 4.73
N HIS A 63 -1.04 14.82 4.45
CA HIS A 63 -1.79 13.92 5.32
C HIS A 63 -0.89 13.16 6.33
N GLY A 64 0.42 13.47 6.36
CA GLY A 64 1.34 12.88 7.32
C GLY A 64 1.92 11.53 6.92
N THR A 65 1.58 11.01 5.75
CA THR A 65 2.20 9.78 5.22
C THR A 65 3.60 10.11 4.73
N THR A 66 4.61 9.54 5.37
CA THR A 66 6.03 9.77 5.04
C THR A 66 6.70 8.56 4.40
N SER A 67 6.02 7.43 4.43
CA SER A 67 6.52 6.17 3.86
C SER A 67 5.38 5.36 3.28
N VAL A 68 5.64 4.68 2.16
CA VAL A 68 4.71 3.73 1.53
C VAL A 68 5.45 2.48 1.09
N VAL A 69 4.80 1.32 1.20
CA VAL A 69 5.23 0.08 0.55
C VAL A 69 4.37 -0.09 -0.69
N ALA A 70 4.96 0.17 -1.84
CA ALA A 70 4.26 0.21 -3.12
C ALA A 70 4.55 -1.04 -3.96
N ASP A 71 3.51 -1.64 -4.48
CA ASP A 71 3.59 -2.69 -5.50
C ASP A 71 3.19 -2.13 -6.86
N PRO A 72 4.14 -1.94 -7.80
CA PRO A 72 3.87 -1.35 -9.11
C PRO A 72 3.48 -2.41 -10.14
N HIS A 73 2.52 -3.30 -9.85
CA HIS A 73 2.19 -4.37 -10.78
C HIS A 73 1.35 -3.90 -11.97
N GLU A 74 0.58 -2.82 -11.86
CA GLU A 74 -0.18 -2.27 -12.97
C GLU A 74 0.73 -1.73 -14.06
N ILE A 75 1.71 -0.90 -13.68
CA ILE A 75 2.68 -0.41 -14.68
C ILE A 75 3.59 -1.54 -15.17
N ALA A 76 3.90 -2.51 -14.31
CA ALA A 76 4.65 -3.70 -14.71
C ALA A 76 3.86 -4.56 -15.69
N ASN A 77 2.54 -4.69 -15.53
CA ASN A 77 1.66 -5.40 -16.45
C ASN A 77 1.65 -4.77 -17.85
N VAL A 78 1.90 -3.47 -17.95
CA VAL A 78 1.93 -2.70 -19.21
C VAL A 78 3.33 -2.61 -19.80
N HIS A 79 4.36 -2.41 -18.96
CA HIS A 79 5.74 -2.09 -19.37
C HIS A 79 6.82 -3.03 -18.81
N GLY A 80 6.45 -4.09 -18.09
CA GLY A 80 7.42 -5.02 -17.52
C GLY A 80 8.39 -4.34 -16.56
N LEU A 81 9.66 -4.74 -16.62
CA LEU A 81 10.73 -4.20 -15.77
C LEU A 81 10.98 -2.70 -15.97
N GLU A 82 10.74 -2.16 -17.17
CA GLU A 82 10.89 -0.72 -17.43
C GLU A 82 9.85 0.10 -16.65
N GLY A 83 8.63 -0.43 -16.47
CA GLY A 83 7.60 0.18 -15.62
C GLY A 83 8.05 0.24 -14.15
N ILE A 84 8.61 -0.85 -13.64
CA ILE A 84 9.17 -0.88 -12.28
C ILE A 84 10.33 0.12 -12.14
N ARG A 85 11.22 0.18 -13.14
CA ARG A 85 12.33 1.14 -13.17
C ARG A 85 11.82 2.58 -13.14
N TYR A 86 10.79 2.89 -13.93
CA TYR A 86 10.16 4.20 -13.93
C TYR A 86 9.69 4.60 -12.52
N MET A 87 8.98 3.73 -11.82
CA MET A 87 8.51 3.99 -10.46
C MET A 87 9.65 4.20 -9.47
N LEU A 88 10.70 3.39 -9.57
CA LEU A 88 11.91 3.52 -8.74
C LEU A 88 12.64 4.84 -8.94
N GLU A 89 12.95 5.19 -10.20
CA GLU A 89 13.73 6.39 -10.52
C GLU A 89 12.95 7.66 -10.17
N ASN A 90 11.65 7.70 -10.43
CA ASN A 90 10.79 8.84 -10.06
C ASN A 90 10.52 8.93 -8.56
N GLY A 91 10.56 7.82 -7.83
CA GLY A 91 10.43 7.79 -6.37
C GLY A 91 11.68 8.19 -5.60
N ARG A 92 12.87 8.02 -6.19
CA ARG A 92 14.17 8.03 -5.50
C ARG A 92 14.54 9.34 -4.80
N HIS A 93 14.15 10.46 -5.36
CA HIS A 93 14.55 11.79 -4.89
C HIS A 93 13.45 12.53 -4.15
N LEU A 94 12.33 11.87 -3.96
CA LEU A 94 11.18 12.44 -3.26
C LEU A 94 11.39 12.44 -1.74
N PRO A 95 10.78 13.36 -1.03
CA PRO A 95 10.76 13.35 0.43
C PRO A 95 9.81 12.28 0.99
N LEU A 96 9.01 11.64 0.16
CA LEU A 96 8.24 10.43 0.48
C LEU A 96 9.16 9.21 0.33
N ASN A 97 9.25 8.39 1.36
CA ASN A 97 10.01 7.15 1.26
C ASN A 97 9.14 6.09 0.55
N ILE A 98 9.44 5.80 -0.70
CA ILE A 98 8.75 4.77 -1.50
C ILE A 98 9.58 3.49 -1.47
N PHE A 99 9.04 2.45 -0.84
CA PHE A 99 9.63 1.12 -0.79
C PHE A 99 8.94 0.25 -1.83
N ILE A 100 9.61 -0.03 -2.91
CA ILE A 100 9.04 -0.83 -4.00
C ILE A 100 9.09 -2.32 -3.65
N SER A 101 7.98 -3.00 -3.88
CA SER A 101 7.87 -4.44 -3.92
C SER A 101 7.94 -4.92 -5.37
N LEU A 102 8.62 -6.04 -5.63
CA LEU A 102 8.65 -6.64 -6.96
C LEU A 102 7.36 -7.40 -7.22
N PRO A 103 6.57 -7.04 -8.22
CA PRO A 103 5.36 -7.75 -8.58
C PRO A 103 5.63 -9.20 -8.93
N SER A 104 4.84 -10.11 -8.39
CA SER A 104 4.92 -11.54 -8.71
C SER A 104 3.85 -11.98 -9.71
N CYS A 105 2.76 -11.22 -9.81
CA CYS A 105 1.59 -11.53 -10.60
C CYS A 105 1.51 -10.63 -11.84
N VAL A 106 2.39 -10.85 -12.82
CA VAL A 106 2.37 -10.12 -14.09
C VAL A 106 2.48 -11.13 -15.23
N PRO A 107 1.38 -11.41 -15.94
CA PRO A 107 0.00 -11.01 -15.67
C PRO A 107 -0.59 -11.66 -14.41
N ALA A 108 -1.68 -11.08 -13.88
CA ALA A 108 -2.37 -11.62 -12.69
C ALA A 108 -3.06 -12.96 -12.99
N THR A 109 -3.54 -13.15 -14.24
CA THR A 109 -4.16 -14.38 -14.69
C THR A 109 -3.71 -14.74 -16.12
N PRO A 110 -3.79 -16.02 -16.52
CA PRO A 110 -3.48 -16.43 -17.90
C PRO A 110 -4.57 -16.05 -18.92
N PHE A 111 -5.62 -15.36 -18.49
CA PHE A 111 -6.79 -15.01 -19.32
C PHE A 111 -6.79 -13.55 -19.77
N GLU A 112 -5.80 -12.78 -19.34
CA GLU A 112 -5.69 -11.36 -19.68
C GLU A 112 -4.60 -11.12 -20.74
N ASP A 113 -4.82 -10.11 -21.57
CA ASP A 113 -3.84 -9.62 -22.54
C ASP A 113 -2.94 -8.59 -21.83
N SER A 114 -1.76 -9.00 -21.41
CA SER A 114 -0.78 -8.13 -20.76
C SER A 114 0.25 -7.58 -21.75
N GLY A 115 0.81 -6.42 -21.43
CA GLY A 115 1.92 -5.84 -22.18
C GLY A 115 3.27 -6.50 -21.86
N ALA A 116 3.35 -7.26 -20.75
CA ALA A 116 4.55 -7.98 -20.33
C ALA A 116 4.20 -9.22 -19.52
N ILE A 117 5.18 -10.13 -19.42
CA ILE A 117 5.16 -11.26 -18.50
C ILE A 117 6.43 -11.12 -17.66
N LEU A 118 6.32 -11.25 -16.35
CA LEU A 118 7.48 -11.26 -15.45
C LEU A 118 7.67 -12.66 -14.86
N SER A 119 8.58 -13.42 -15.45
CA SER A 119 8.99 -14.72 -14.93
C SER A 119 9.97 -14.61 -13.75
N ALA A 120 10.18 -15.71 -13.03
CA ALA A 120 11.22 -15.77 -11.99
C ALA A 120 12.62 -15.52 -12.58
N GLU A 121 12.89 -15.98 -13.80
CA GLU A 121 14.16 -15.76 -14.51
C GLU A 121 14.40 -14.28 -14.79
N GLU A 122 13.41 -13.56 -15.33
CA GLU A 122 13.50 -12.12 -15.57
C GLU A 122 13.69 -11.32 -14.28
N LEU A 123 13.02 -11.70 -13.20
CA LEU A 123 13.20 -11.08 -11.89
C LEU A 123 14.58 -11.40 -11.29
N GLU A 124 15.12 -12.61 -11.53
CA GLU A 124 16.48 -12.99 -11.12
C GLU A 124 17.54 -12.19 -11.88
N GLU A 125 17.37 -11.96 -13.18
CA GLU A 125 18.28 -11.10 -13.96
C GLU A 125 18.22 -9.65 -13.50
N ALA A 126 17.02 -9.14 -13.24
CA ALA A 126 16.79 -7.80 -12.74
C ALA A 126 17.33 -7.57 -11.31
N LYS A 127 17.53 -8.62 -10.53
CA LYS A 127 17.90 -8.53 -9.11
C LYS A 127 19.17 -7.72 -8.86
N ASN A 128 20.20 -7.87 -9.69
CA ASN A 128 21.48 -7.18 -9.50
C ASN A 128 21.32 -5.67 -9.64
N TYR A 129 20.41 -5.24 -10.50
CA TYR A 129 20.07 -3.84 -10.68
C TYR A 129 19.07 -3.34 -9.63
N LEU A 130 18.03 -4.13 -9.36
CA LEU A 130 16.92 -3.74 -8.52
C LEU A 130 17.18 -3.99 -7.02
N ILE A 131 17.72 -5.15 -6.64
CA ILE A 131 17.93 -5.53 -5.23
C ILE A 131 19.17 -4.85 -4.64
N ALA A 132 20.25 -4.68 -5.42
CA ALA A 132 21.46 -4.02 -4.94
C ALA A 132 21.28 -2.51 -4.74
N SER A 133 20.41 -1.89 -5.52
CA SER A 133 20.17 -0.45 -5.48
C SER A 133 19.08 -0.03 -4.51
N TYR A 134 18.19 -0.96 -4.07
CA TYR A 134 16.97 -0.66 -3.33
C TYR A 134 16.62 -1.78 -2.33
N ASN A 135 15.96 -1.41 -1.22
CA ASN A 135 15.40 -2.38 -0.26
C ASN A 135 14.12 -3.03 -0.81
N LEU A 136 14.24 -3.70 -1.95
CA LEU A 136 13.11 -4.34 -2.61
C LEU A 136 12.54 -5.49 -1.78
N ARG A 137 11.26 -5.73 -1.94
CA ARG A 137 10.48 -6.82 -1.40
C ARG A 137 9.83 -7.58 -2.54
N PHE A 138 9.10 -8.63 -2.24
CA PHE A 138 8.26 -9.32 -3.22
C PHE A 138 6.82 -9.16 -2.77
N ALA A 139 5.95 -8.77 -3.69
CA ALA A 139 4.55 -8.47 -3.39
C ALA A 139 3.59 -9.38 -4.15
N ASP A 140 2.39 -9.41 -3.62
CA ASP A 140 1.20 -9.97 -4.24
C ASP A 140 1.37 -11.39 -4.77
N ILE A 141 1.96 -12.25 -3.93
CA ILE A 141 1.98 -13.67 -4.29
C ILE A 141 0.55 -14.23 -4.26
N SER A 142 -0.01 -14.41 -5.44
CA SER A 142 -1.36 -14.95 -5.61
C SER A 142 -1.43 -16.42 -5.18
N PHE A 143 -2.40 -16.75 -4.33
CA PHE A 143 -2.52 -18.07 -3.72
C PHE A 143 -2.79 -19.22 -4.72
N PRO A 144 -3.52 -19.05 -5.84
CA PRO A 144 -3.77 -20.18 -6.76
C PRO A 144 -2.49 -20.80 -7.30
N GLY A 145 -1.49 -19.99 -7.64
CA GLY A 145 -0.19 -20.50 -8.12
C GLY A 145 0.54 -21.29 -7.03
N VAL A 146 0.51 -20.83 -5.78
CA VAL A 146 1.15 -21.54 -4.67
C VAL A 146 0.46 -22.86 -4.38
N VAL A 147 -0.88 -22.86 -4.27
CA VAL A 147 -1.65 -24.06 -3.93
C VAL A 147 -1.62 -25.09 -5.05
N SER A 148 -1.56 -24.66 -6.32
CA SER A 148 -1.40 -25.57 -7.46
C SER A 148 0.03 -26.10 -7.65
N GLY A 149 1.00 -25.52 -6.96
CA GLY A 149 2.42 -25.88 -7.10
C GLY A 149 3.06 -25.34 -8.37
N ASP A 150 2.62 -24.16 -8.85
CA ASP A 150 3.21 -23.51 -10.00
C ASP A 150 4.70 -23.22 -9.77
N TYR A 151 5.53 -23.72 -10.68
CA TYR A 151 6.98 -23.67 -10.54
C TYR A 151 7.51 -22.23 -10.56
N ASP A 152 7.00 -21.38 -11.45
CA ASP A 152 7.46 -19.99 -11.56
C ASP A 152 7.08 -19.17 -10.32
N VAL A 153 5.86 -19.34 -9.80
CA VAL A 153 5.40 -18.68 -8.56
C VAL A 153 6.26 -19.12 -7.38
N LEU A 154 6.53 -20.42 -7.23
CA LEU A 154 7.38 -20.93 -6.15
C LEU A 154 8.83 -20.46 -6.28
N ALA A 155 9.36 -20.36 -7.51
CA ALA A 155 10.70 -19.84 -7.76
C ALA A 155 10.80 -18.33 -7.40
N LYS A 156 9.77 -17.53 -7.64
CA LYS A 156 9.69 -16.11 -7.21
C LYS A 156 9.72 -15.99 -5.69
N ILE A 157 8.96 -16.82 -4.97
CA ILE A 157 9.00 -16.86 -3.51
C ILE A 157 10.40 -17.24 -3.01
N GLN A 158 11.00 -18.27 -3.60
CA GLN A 158 12.35 -18.71 -3.26
C GLN A 158 13.37 -17.60 -3.53
N LEU A 159 13.25 -16.87 -4.61
CA LEU A 159 14.09 -15.73 -4.92
C LEU A 159 14.02 -14.69 -3.80
N GLY A 160 12.83 -14.31 -3.35
CA GLY A 160 12.64 -13.38 -2.24
C GLY A 160 13.22 -13.88 -0.93
N THR A 161 12.83 -15.08 -0.51
CA THR A 161 13.22 -15.65 0.80
C THR A 161 14.71 -15.94 0.89
N SER A 162 15.34 -16.43 -0.19
CA SER A 162 16.80 -16.70 -0.23
C SER A 162 17.65 -15.43 -0.06
N HIS A 163 17.09 -14.26 -0.40
CA HIS A 163 17.72 -12.96 -0.19
C HIS A 163 17.29 -12.28 1.12
N GLY A 164 16.58 -12.98 2.00
CA GLY A 164 16.10 -12.44 3.27
C GLY A 164 15.10 -11.29 3.11
N LYS A 165 14.38 -11.27 1.98
CA LYS A 165 13.34 -10.27 1.72
C LYS A 165 11.99 -10.73 2.26
N ILE A 166 11.17 -9.78 2.65
CA ILE A 166 9.78 -10.04 3.00
C ILE A 166 9.02 -10.39 1.72
N VAL A 167 8.17 -11.40 1.82
CA VAL A 167 7.26 -11.81 0.76
C VAL A 167 5.84 -11.49 1.22
N ASP A 168 5.21 -10.58 0.51
CA ASP A 168 3.84 -10.13 0.74
C ASP A 168 2.84 -11.06 0.05
N GLY A 169 1.68 -11.25 0.66
CA GLY A 169 0.71 -12.22 0.20
C GLY A 169 -0.60 -11.61 -0.28
N HIS A 170 -1.17 -12.30 -1.27
CA HIS A 170 -2.49 -12.02 -1.84
C HIS A 170 -3.33 -13.31 -1.80
N ALA A 171 -4.15 -13.46 -0.76
CA ALA A 171 -4.86 -14.71 -0.48
C ALA A 171 -6.32 -14.48 -0.02
N PRO A 172 -7.18 -13.90 -0.90
CA PRO A 172 -8.59 -13.68 -0.57
C PRO A 172 -9.32 -15.00 -0.33
N GLY A 173 -10.02 -15.11 0.79
CA GLY A 173 -10.85 -16.27 1.10
C GLY A 173 -10.10 -17.57 1.44
N LEU A 174 -8.77 -17.54 1.55
CA LEU A 174 -7.97 -18.73 1.78
C LEU A 174 -7.99 -19.15 3.26
N LEU A 175 -8.36 -20.40 3.53
CA LEU A 175 -8.52 -20.95 4.89
C LEU A 175 -7.93 -22.37 4.98
N GLY A 176 -7.82 -22.87 6.21
CA GLY A 176 -7.52 -24.28 6.49
C GLY A 176 -6.17 -24.72 5.94
N ARG A 177 -6.13 -25.91 5.30
CA ARG A 177 -4.91 -26.52 4.79
C ARG A 177 -4.27 -25.76 3.63
N ASP A 178 -5.07 -25.12 2.80
CA ASP A 178 -4.56 -24.33 1.68
C ASP A 178 -3.85 -23.07 2.20
N LEU A 179 -4.35 -22.47 3.28
CA LEU A 179 -3.66 -21.40 3.98
C LEU A 179 -2.35 -21.90 4.64
N ASP A 180 -2.34 -23.10 5.19
CA ASP A 180 -1.10 -23.70 5.73
C ASP A 180 -0.05 -23.90 4.62
N ALA A 181 -0.48 -24.44 3.47
CA ALA A 181 0.38 -24.62 2.30
C ALA A 181 0.91 -23.30 1.75
N TYR A 182 0.09 -22.26 1.77
CA TYR A 182 0.47 -20.92 1.35
C TYR A 182 1.53 -20.31 2.27
N LEU A 183 1.29 -20.30 3.57
CA LEU A 183 2.18 -19.64 4.53
C LEU A 183 3.51 -20.39 4.75
N VAL A 184 3.55 -21.73 4.58
CA VAL A 184 4.80 -22.51 4.73
C VAL A 184 5.85 -22.13 3.69
N THR A 185 5.46 -21.51 2.59
CA THR A 185 6.40 -21.05 1.54
C THR A 185 7.23 -19.83 1.96
N GLY A 186 6.89 -19.19 3.10
CA GLY A 186 7.60 -18.03 3.62
C GLY A 186 6.87 -16.69 3.45
N ILE A 187 5.64 -16.71 2.98
CA ILE A 187 4.76 -15.53 2.95
C ILE A 187 4.38 -15.15 4.39
N THR A 188 4.44 -13.85 4.72
CA THR A 188 4.38 -13.39 6.11
C THR A 188 3.20 -12.51 6.45
N ASN A 189 2.48 -12.00 5.46
CA ASN A 189 1.36 -11.08 5.65
C ASN A 189 0.30 -11.24 4.56
N THR A 190 -0.86 -10.61 4.75
CA THR A 190 -1.91 -10.46 3.73
C THR A 190 -2.74 -9.20 4.00
N HIS A 191 -3.18 -8.53 2.94
CA HIS A 191 -4.10 -7.39 2.97
C HIS A 191 -5.53 -7.77 2.52
N GLU A 192 -5.75 -9.03 2.12
CA GLU A 192 -6.97 -9.49 1.46
C GLU A 192 -8.07 -9.99 2.40
N CYS A 193 -7.86 -10.02 3.70
CA CYS A 193 -8.91 -10.46 4.62
C CYS A 193 -10.15 -9.55 4.52
N THR A 194 -11.31 -10.16 4.29
CA THR A 194 -12.61 -9.49 4.24
C THR A 194 -13.53 -9.86 5.42
N THR A 195 -13.19 -10.92 6.13
CA THR A 195 -13.96 -11.44 7.27
C THR A 195 -13.11 -11.61 8.52
N LEU A 196 -13.77 -11.62 9.68
CA LEU A 196 -13.09 -11.89 10.96
C LEU A 196 -12.57 -13.33 11.05
N GLU A 197 -13.15 -14.27 10.29
CA GLU A 197 -12.68 -15.64 10.23
C GLU A 197 -11.33 -15.73 9.53
N GLU A 198 -11.21 -15.15 8.34
CA GLU A 198 -9.95 -15.06 7.59
C GLU A 198 -8.86 -14.39 8.42
N MET A 199 -9.19 -13.26 9.05
CA MET A 199 -8.26 -12.54 9.93
C MET A 199 -7.75 -13.43 11.07
N ARG A 200 -8.65 -14.15 11.78
CA ARG A 200 -8.30 -15.01 12.90
C ARG A 200 -7.45 -16.20 12.47
N GLU A 201 -7.78 -16.82 11.34
CA GLU A 201 -7.05 -17.98 10.81
C GLU A 201 -5.62 -17.59 10.41
N ASN A 202 -5.43 -16.43 9.77
CA ASN A 202 -4.12 -15.89 9.44
C ASN A 202 -3.30 -15.54 10.72
N LEU A 203 -3.91 -14.82 11.66
CA LEU A 203 -3.26 -14.44 12.94
C LEU A 203 -2.83 -15.66 13.76
N ARG A 204 -3.64 -16.72 13.83
CA ARG A 204 -3.29 -17.98 14.52
C ARG A 204 -2.03 -18.64 13.95
N ARG A 205 -1.77 -18.45 12.68
CA ARG A 205 -0.60 -18.96 11.96
C ARG A 205 0.59 -18.01 11.98
N GLY A 206 0.46 -16.86 12.64
CA GLY A 206 1.54 -15.89 12.81
C GLY A 206 1.70 -14.89 11.67
N SER A 207 0.75 -14.87 10.70
CA SER A 207 0.74 -13.88 9.64
C SER A 207 0.43 -12.48 10.18
N TYR A 208 0.96 -11.44 9.54
CA TYR A 208 0.49 -10.09 9.72
C TYR A 208 -0.79 -9.85 8.91
N ILE A 209 -1.68 -9.02 9.46
CA ILE A 209 -2.87 -8.54 8.77
C ILE A 209 -2.71 -7.07 8.45
N LEU A 210 -2.73 -6.73 7.19
CA LEU A 210 -2.78 -5.36 6.71
C LEU A 210 -4.25 -5.01 6.49
N ILE A 211 -4.82 -4.20 7.39
CA ILE A 211 -6.25 -3.84 7.36
C ILE A 211 -6.44 -2.75 6.33
N ARG A 212 -7.15 -3.07 5.28
CA ARG A 212 -7.33 -2.27 4.09
C ARG A 212 -8.50 -1.29 4.21
N GLU A 213 -8.28 -0.04 3.78
CA GLU A 213 -9.31 0.97 3.57
C GLU A 213 -8.99 1.76 2.31
N GLY A 214 -9.23 1.15 1.16
CA GLY A 214 -9.03 1.72 -0.17
C GLY A 214 -10.25 2.49 -0.69
N SER A 215 -10.31 2.66 -2.01
CA SER A 215 -11.47 3.26 -2.66
C SER A 215 -12.59 2.25 -2.90
N ALA A 216 -12.27 1.10 -3.46
CA ALA A 216 -13.22 0.03 -3.73
C ALA A 216 -13.34 -0.97 -2.57
N ALA A 217 -12.21 -1.37 -1.98
CA ALA A 217 -12.15 -2.33 -0.89
C ALA A 217 -12.02 -1.63 0.47
N LYS A 218 -13.08 -1.66 1.27
CA LYS A 218 -13.19 -0.97 2.57
C LYS A 218 -13.41 -1.98 3.68
N ASN A 219 -12.32 -2.57 4.18
CA ASN A 219 -12.39 -3.67 5.14
C ASN A 219 -12.16 -3.24 6.61
N LEU A 220 -11.73 -1.98 6.85
CA LEU A 220 -11.38 -1.51 8.19
C LEU A 220 -12.54 -1.68 9.18
N ARG A 221 -13.74 -1.28 8.81
CA ARG A 221 -14.91 -1.41 9.70
C ARG A 221 -15.24 -2.85 10.07
N THR A 222 -15.04 -3.79 9.14
CA THR A 222 -15.31 -5.22 9.35
C THR A 222 -14.23 -5.88 10.21
N LEU A 223 -12.97 -5.54 9.99
CA LEU A 223 -11.85 -6.24 10.61
C LEU A 223 -11.41 -5.63 11.95
N LEU A 224 -11.60 -4.33 12.15
CA LEU A 224 -11.16 -3.63 13.36
C LEU A 224 -11.68 -4.25 14.66
N PRO A 225 -12.94 -4.74 14.74
CA PRO A 225 -13.44 -5.45 15.94
C PRO A 225 -12.67 -6.74 16.27
N GLY A 226 -11.92 -7.29 15.32
CA GLY A 226 -11.05 -8.46 15.54
C GLY A 226 -9.69 -8.11 16.14
N VAL A 227 -9.32 -6.84 16.17
CA VAL A 227 -8.06 -6.38 16.79
C VAL A 227 -8.22 -6.36 18.30
N THR A 228 -7.33 -7.03 18.99
CA THR A 228 -7.31 -7.13 20.47
C THR A 228 -5.91 -6.74 20.98
N PRO A 229 -5.75 -6.41 22.27
CA PRO A 229 -4.41 -6.16 22.82
C PRO A 229 -3.41 -7.30 22.58
N GLY A 230 -3.90 -8.54 22.48
CA GLY A 230 -3.07 -9.73 22.27
C GLY A 230 -2.57 -9.91 20.84
N ASN A 231 -3.28 -9.39 19.84
CA ASN A 231 -2.95 -9.56 18.42
C ASN A 231 -2.62 -8.25 17.69
N ALA A 232 -2.90 -7.09 18.28
CA ALA A 232 -2.71 -5.78 17.66
C ALA A 232 -1.30 -5.59 17.07
N ARG A 233 -0.28 -6.19 17.69
CA ARG A 233 1.11 -6.15 17.21
C ARG A 233 1.29 -6.79 15.83
N ARG A 234 0.38 -7.69 15.41
CA ARG A 234 0.38 -8.33 14.10
C ARG A 234 -0.61 -7.70 13.13
N CYS A 235 -1.11 -6.50 13.44
CA CYS A 235 -2.03 -5.76 12.59
C CYS A 235 -1.41 -4.42 12.20
N ALA A 236 -1.53 -4.05 10.93
CA ALA A 236 -1.16 -2.75 10.41
C ALA A 236 -2.28 -2.23 9.50
N PHE A 237 -2.19 -0.98 9.04
CA PHE A 237 -3.11 -0.39 8.08
C PHE A 237 -2.48 -0.26 6.71
N CYS A 238 -3.30 -0.34 5.65
CA CYS A 238 -2.91 -0.09 4.27
C CYS A 238 -4.08 0.50 3.45
N CYS A 239 -3.76 1.13 2.33
CA CYS A 239 -4.77 1.63 1.41
C CYS A 239 -5.12 0.62 0.32
N ASP A 240 -4.14 -0.10 -0.23
CA ASP A 240 -4.27 -0.86 -1.46
C ASP A 240 -4.59 0.09 -2.64
N ASP A 241 -5.70 -0.05 -3.33
CA ASP A 241 -6.15 0.87 -4.37
C ASP A 241 -6.81 2.11 -3.77
N ARG A 242 -6.17 3.28 -3.90
CA ARG A 242 -6.72 4.54 -3.42
C ARG A 242 -6.72 5.60 -4.50
N HIS A 243 -7.90 6.03 -4.90
CA HIS A 243 -8.11 7.03 -5.93
C HIS A 243 -7.78 8.44 -5.44
N ILE A 244 -7.41 9.32 -6.38
CA ILE A 244 -7.04 10.70 -6.06
C ILE A 244 -8.18 11.46 -5.39
N GLU A 245 -9.43 11.24 -5.82
CA GLU A 245 -10.61 11.88 -5.26
C GLU A 245 -10.77 11.57 -3.78
N ASP A 246 -10.57 10.32 -3.39
CA ASP A 246 -10.65 9.89 -1.99
C ASP A 246 -9.47 10.41 -1.15
N ILE A 247 -8.27 10.52 -1.76
CA ILE A 247 -7.13 11.15 -1.07
C ILE A 247 -7.41 12.61 -0.78
N VAL A 248 -7.98 13.32 -1.75
CA VAL A 248 -8.29 14.76 -1.62
C VAL A 248 -9.45 15.00 -0.65
N SER A 249 -10.50 14.17 -0.68
CA SER A 249 -11.69 14.36 0.15
C SER A 249 -11.53 13.85 1.57
N ASP A 250 -10.98 12.65 1.73
CA ASP A 250 -10.94 11.91 2.98
C ASP A 250 -9.56 11.90 3.64
N GLY A 251 -8.51 12.14 2.85
CA GLY A 251 -7.12 11.98 3.27
C GLY A 251 -6.55 10.59 2.96
N HIS A 252 -5.42 10.29 3.54
CA HIS A 252 -4.67 9.05 3.31
C HIS A 252 -4.59 8.21 4.60
N MET A 253 -3.40 7.96 5.14
CA MET A 253 -3.26 7.19 6.39
C MET A 253 -3.85 7.89 7.63
N ASP A 254 -3.96 9.21 7.63
CA ASP A 254 -4.68 9.97 8.65
C ASP A 254 -6.19 9.64 8.68
N ASN A 255 -6.78 9.27 7.54
CA ASN A 255 -8.16 8.79 7.48
C ASN A 255 -8.32 7.45 8.22
N HIS A 256 -7.38 6.52 8.06
CA HIS A 256 -7.40 5.25 8.81
C HIS A 256 -7.38 5.48 10.32
N LEU A 257 -6.56 6.43 10.78
CA LEU A 257 -6.51 6.79 12.20
C LEU A 257 -7.85 7.37 12.68
N ARG A 258 -8.45 8.30 11.93
CA ARG A 258 -9.76 8.88 12.26
C ARG A 258 -10.85 7.82 12.34
N LEU A 259 -10.91 6.92 11.37
CA LEU A 259 -11.89 5.84 11.34
C LEU A 259 -11.69 4.87 12.50
N ALA A 260 -10.47 4.43 12.76
CA ALA A 260 -10.17 3.48 13.83
C ALA A 260 -10.49 4.06 15.22
N VAL A 261 -10.06 5.30 15.50
CA VAL A 261 -10.36 5.97 16.76
C VAL A 261 -11.85 6.32 16.89
N GLY A 262 -12.50 6.71 15.78
CA GLY A 262 -13.93 6.93 15.73
C GLY A 262 -14.75 5.68 16.06
N MET A 263 -14.20 4.49 15.84
CA MET A 263 -14.78 3.20 16.23
C MET A 263 -14.39 2.75 17.66
N GLY A 264 -13.65 3.58 18.40
CA GLY A 264 -13.29 3.33 19.79
C GLY A 264 -11.92 2.69 20.02
N MET A 265 -11.08 2.57 18.99
CA MET A 265 -9.70 2.12 19.19
C MET A 265 -8.91 3.16 19.96
N ASP A 266 -8.01 2.71 20.85
CA ASP A 266 -7.07 3.60 21.54
C ASP A 266 -6.19 4.33 20.50
N PRO A 267 -6.04 5.66 20.58
CA PRO A 267 -5.30 6.44 19.60
C PRO A 267 -3.82 6.03 19.49
N VAL A 268 -3.18 5.64 20.58
CA VAL A 268 -1.78 5.20 20.59
C VAL A 268 -1.66 3.86 19.87
N GLN A 269 -2.61 2.96 20.07
CA GLN A 269 -2.67 1.70 19.36
C GLN A 269 -2.90 1.91 17.86
N ALA A 270 -3.83 2.80 17.47
CA ALA A 270 -4.07 3.13 16.06
C ALA A 270 -2.80 3.69 15.39
N VAL A 271 -2.13 4.65 16.04
CA VAL A 271 -0.84 5.19 15.55
C VAL A 271 0.22 4.09 15.46
N THR A 272 0.31 3.20 16.44
CA THR A 272 1.29 2.09 16.42
C THR A 272 1.04 1.15 15.24
N MET A 273 -0.21 0.84 14.92
CA MET A 273 -0.57 0.03 13.75
C MET A 273 -0.22 0.74 12.43
N CYS A 274 -0.35 2.06 12.37
CA CYS A 274 -0.05 2.88 11.21
C CYS A 274 1.44 3.25 11.08
N THR A 275 2.29 2.85 12.01
CA THR A 275 3.70 3.25 12.05
C THR A 275 4.62 2.07 12.39
N LEU A 276 4.79 1.74 13.67
CA LEU A 276 5.75 0.73 14.13
C LEU A 276 5.41 -0.67 13.61
N ASN A 277 4.14 -1.07 13.64
CA ASN A 277 3.74 -2.41 13.18
C ASN A 277 3.97 -2.57 11.67
N ALA A 278 3.63 -1.56 10.87
CA ALA A 278 3.92 -1.54 9.44
C ALA A 278 5.44 -1.63 9.19
N ALA A 279 6.22 -0.86 9.94
CA ALA A 279 7.68 -0.90 9.85
C ALA A 279 8.26 -2.26 10.25
N GLU A 280 7.76 -2.89 11.31
CA GLU A 280 8.19 -4.23 11.74
C GLU A 280 7.80 -5.31 10.73
N CYS A 281 6.57 -5.25 10.18
CA CYS A 281 6.09 -6.17 9.15
C CYS A 281 7.04 -6.23 7.95
N PHE A 282 7.49 -5.08 7.50
CA PHE A 282 8.36 -4.97 6.32
C PHE A 282 9.85 -4.82 6.64
N GLY A 283 10.26 -5.00 7.89
CA GLY A 283 11.68 -4.90 8.29
C GLY A 283 12.30 -3.52 8.09
N LEU A 284 11.51 -2.45 8.17
CA LEU A 284 11.95 -1.05 8.08
C LEU A 284 12.58 -0.61 9.41
N ARG A 285 13.78 -1.08 9.70
CA ARG A 285 14.40 -0.96 11.04
C ARG A 285 14.60 0.46 11.52
N ASN A 286 14.69 1.42 10.61
CA ASN A 286 14.90 2.83 10.91
C ASN A 286 13.63 3.69 10.82
N LYS A 287 12.45 3.10 10.61
CA LYS A 287 11.15 3.79 10.49
C LYS A 287 10.20 3.43 11.65
N GLY A 288 9.07 4.11 11.71
CA GLY A 288 7.91 3.76 12.54
C GLY A 288 7.98 4.22 14.01
N ALA A 289 9.03 4.91 14.45
CA ALA A 289 9.10 5.44 15.81
C ALA A 289 9.96 6.71 15.88
N VAL A 290 9.63 7.59 16.81
CA VAL A 290 10.47 8.72 17.20
C VAL A 290 11.41 8.24 18.31
N ALA A 291 12.56 7.71 17.94
CA ALA A 291 13.51 7.09 18.85
C ALA A 291 14.96 7.25 18.35
N PRO A 292 15.99 7.16 19.24
CA PRO A 292 17.38 7.19 18.82
C PRO A 292 17.70 6.11 17.79
N GLY A 293 18.44 6.48 16.73
CA GLY A 293 18.79 5.56 15.63
C GLY A 293 17.70 5.36 14.58
N ARG A 294 16.55 6.02 14.73
CA ARG A 294 15.50 6.07 13.70
C ARG A 294 15.64 7.31 12.83
N ASP A 295 15.10 7.25 11.63
CA ASP A 295 15.01 8.42 10.76
C ASP A 295 14.07 9.46 11.37
N ALA A 296 14.37 10.73 11.13
CA ALA A 296 13.54 11.81 11.64
C ALA A 296 12.35 12.09 10.72
N ASP A 297 11.55 11.07 10.54
CA ASP A 297 10.25 11.15 9.87
C ASP A 297 9.19 11.22 10.94
N PHE A 298 8.58 12.38 11.09
CA PHE A 298 7.58 12.62 12.13
C PHE A 298 6.59 13.70 11.73
N ILE A 299 5.45 13.72 12.40
CA ILE A 299 4.38 14.68 12.16
C ILE A 299 3.96 15.36 13.48
N LEU A 300 3.45 16.57 13.35
CA LEU A 300 2.73 17.25 14.41
C LEU A 300 1.25 17.29 14.07
N VAL A 301 0.42 16.83 15.00
CA VAL A 301 -1.04 16.83 14.85
C VAL A 301 -1.71 17.61 15.99
N ASP A 302 -2.84 18.26 15.70
CA ASP A 302 -3.56 19.07 16.69
C ASP A 302 -4.14 18.22 17.83
N ASP A 303 -4.70 17.07 17.49
CA ASP A 303 -5.36 16.17 18.43
C ASP A 303 -5.29 14.71 17.97
N LEU A 304 -5.68 13.79 18.84
CA LEU A 304 -5.67 12.35 18.58
C LEU A 304 -7.06 11.78 18.23
N LYS A 305 -7.97 12.62 17.72
CA LYS A 305 -9.29 12.21 17.20
C LYS A 305 -9.43 12.56 15.72
N ALA A 306 -9.28 13.84 15.40
CA ALA A 306 -9.34 14.33 14.03
C ALA A 306 -8.02 14.11 13.28
N PHE A 307 -6.92 13.95 13.99
CA PHE A 307 -5.57 13.77 13.44
C PHE A 307 -5.22 14.82 12.37
N ARG A 308 -5.64 16.07 12.61
CA ARG A 308 -5.29 17.15 11.70
C ARG A 308 -3.79 17.37 11.70
N VAL A 309 -3.16 17.11 10.56
CA VAL A 309 -1.72 17.24 10.39
C VAL A 309 -1.36 18.70 10.18
N ARG A 310 -0.51 19.24 11.08
CA ARG A 310 -0.01 20.61 10.98
C ARG A 310 1.33 20.69 10.28
N LYS A 311 2.24 19.78 10.62
CA LYS A 311 3.60 19.79 10.08
C LYS A 311 4.06 18.37 9.81
N VAL A 312 4.76 18.20 8.70
CA VAL A 312 5.37 16.93 8.28
C VAL A 312 6.87 17.13 8.10
N PHE A 313 7.62 16.27 8.72
CA PHE A 313 9.07 16.24 8.61
C PHE A 313 9.52 14.89 8.05
N THR A 314 10.43 14.93 7.07
CA THR A 314 11.14 13.75 6.56
C THR A 314 12.63 14.02 6.61
N ALA A 315 13.41 13.05 7.08
CA ALA A 315 14.84 13.19 7.33
C ALA A 315 15.18 14.50 8.10
N GLY A 316 14.33 14.92 9.04
CA GLY A 316 14.48 16.13 9.86
C GLY A 316 14.17 17.44 9.15
N ARG A 317 13.75 17.42 7.90
CA ARG A 317 13.39 18.62 7.13
C ARG A 317 11.87 18.82 7.16
N LEU A 318 11.43 20.05 7.39
CA LEU A 318 10.02 20.42 7.24
C LEU A 318 9.64 20.38 5.76
N ILE A 319 8.71 19.48 5.41
CA ILE A 319 8.30 19.20 4.02
C ILE A 319 6.92 19.73 3.73
N ALA A 320 6.00 19.64 4.69
CA ALA A 320 4.65 20.16 4.53
C ALA A 320 4.16 20.83 5.81
N GLU A 321 3.31 21.84 5.65
CA GLU A 321 2.68 22.59 6.73
C GLU A 321 1.26 22.99 6.34
N ASP A 322 0.31 22.78 7.24
CA ASP A 322 -1.10 23.15 7.12
C ASP A 322 -1.72 22.74 5.76
N GLY A 323 -1.53 21.48 5.37
CA GLY A 323 -2.08 20.91 4.15
C GLY A 323 -1.34 21.27 2.86
N ARG A 324 -0.16 21.90 2.94
CA ARG A 324 0.61 22.34 1.76
C ARG A 324 2.04 21.80 1.80
N VAL A 325 2.50 21.28 0.68
CA VAL A 325 3.91 20.95 0.50
C VAL A 325 4.72 22.24 0.30
N LEU A 326 5.87 22.32 0.97
CA LEU A 326 6.71 23.53 1.00
C LEU A 326 7.91 23.47 0.04
N ILE A 327 8.13 22.36 -0.63
CA ILE A 327 9.26 22.13 -1.53
C ILE A 327 8.75 21.71 -2.90
N PRO A 328 9.48 21.99 -3.97
CA PRO A 328 9.15 21.46 -5.29
C PRO A 328 9.17 19.92 -5.28
N LEU A 329 8.22 19.33 -5.97
CA LEU A 329 8.14 17.90 -6.24
C LEU A 329 8.07 17.73 -7.75
N ASP A 330 9.19 17.37 -8.33
CA ASP A 330 9.30 17.17 -9.77
C ASP A 330 9.51 15.68 -10.06
N ASP A 331 8.89 15.21 -11.13
CA ASP A 331 9.22 13.89 -11.65
C ASP A 331 10.67 13.91 -12.13
N ALA A 332 11.42 12.84 -11.85
CA ALA A 332 12.75 12.70 -12.41
C ALA A 332 12.67 12.73 -13.95
N ALA A 333 13.75 13.16 -14.60
CA ALA A 333 13.82 13.22 -16.06
C ALA A 333 13.80 11.82 -16.76
N ALA A 334 13.62 10.76 -16.01
CA ALA A 334 13.33 9.44 -16.55
C ALA A 334 12.00 9.52 -17.32
N GLY A 335 12.09 9.42 -18.63
CA GLY A 335 10.98 9.62 -19.55
C GLY A 335 9.77 8.77 -19.16
N ALA A 336 8.60 9.33 -19.36
CA ALA A 336 7.36 8.55 -19.24
C ALA A 336 7.46 7.28 -20.11
N PRO A 337 6.95 6.13 -19.63
CA PRO A 337 6.89 4.94 -20.46
C PRO A 337 6.21 5.26 -21.79
N SER A 338 6.74 4.72 -22.88
CA SER A 338 6.16 4.90 -24.21
C SER A 338 4.76 4.29 -24.25
N HIS A 339 3.90 4.79 -25.15
CA HIS A 339 2.59 4.19 -25.37
C HIS A 339 2.72 2.70 -25.74
N SER A 340 2.24 1.82 -24.88
CA SER A 340 2.21 0.37 -25.10
C SER A 340 0.81 -0.18 -25.37
N ILE A 341 -0.23 0.66 -25.20
CA ILE A 341 -1.62 0.26 -25.42
C ILE A 341 -2.01 0.61 -26.85
N HIS A 342 -2.30 -0.41 -27.65
CA HIS A 342 -2.69 -0.29 -29.05
C HIS A 342 -4.15 -0.70 -29.22
N LEU A 343 -5.07 0.25 -29.05
CA LEU A 343 -6.50 0.01 -29.26
C LEU A 343 -6.85 0.20 -30.74
N LYS A 344 -7.67 -0.70 -31.25
CA LYS A 344 -8.39 -0.47 -32.51
C LYS A 344 -9.43 0.62 -32.26
N PRO A 345 -9.79 1.43 -33.30
CA PRO A 345 -10.94 2.31 -33.17
C PRO A 345 -12.17 1.51 -32.73
N LEU A 346 -12.80 1.96 -31.66
CA LEU A 346 -14.06 1.38 -31.18
C LEU A 346 -15.19 2.06 -31.96
N ASP A 347 -16.04 1.25 -32.58
CA ASP A 347 -17.33 1.70 -33.12
C ASP A 347 -18.46 1.38 -32.13
N GLU A 348 -19.65 1.90 -32.38
CA GLU A 348 -20.80 1.70 -31.50
C GLU A 348 -21.17 0.22 -31.35
N ASP A 349 -20.92 -0.60 -32.37
CA ASP A 349 -21.20 -2.02 -32.34
C ASP A 349 -20.18 -2.85 -31.55
N ALA A 350 -18.95 -2.31 -31.34
CA ALA A 350 -17.91 -2.97 -30.56
C ALA A 350 -18.28 -3.17 -29.07
N LEU A 351 -19.19 -2.35 -28.55
CA LEU A 351 -19.69 -2.46 -27.19
C LEU A 351 -21.00 -3.26 -27.09
N SER A 352 -21.52 -3.72 -28.25
CA SER A 352 -22.74 -4.51 -28.30
C SER A 352 -22.44 -5.97 -28.04
N LEU A 353 -22.99 -6.53 -26.98
CA LEU A 353 -22.94 -7.95 -26.70
C LEU A 353 -24.23 -8.62 -27.23
N PRO A 354 -24.19 -9.39 -28.32
CA PRO A 354 -25.39 -10.10 -28.80
C PRO A 354 -25.73 -11.21 -27.80
N VAL A 355 -26.72 -10.99 -26.98
CA VAL A 355 -27.22 -12.00 -26.04
C VAL A 355 -28.31 -12.81 -26.75
N ARG A 356 -28.05 -14.10 -26.97
CA ARG A 356 -29.09 -15.03 -27.40
C ARG A 356 -30.05 -15.31 -26.27
N THR A 357 -31.34 -15.46 -26.56
CA THR A 357 -32.37 -15.82 -25.59
C THR A 357 -31.93 -16.97 -24.72
N GLY A 358 -32.07 -16.82 -23.39
CA GLY A 358 -31.74 -17.84 -22.42
C GLY A 358 -31.20 -17.28 -21.13
N LYS A 359 -30.24 -17.99 -20.53
CA LYS A 359 -29.61 -17.58 -19.29
C LYS A 359 -28.23 -16.98 -19.55
N ALA A 360 -27.99 -15.80 -19.02
CA ALA A 360 -26.69 -15.16 -19.00
C ALA A 360 -26.06 -15.22 -17.59
N ARG A 361 -24.74 -15.37 -17.53
CA ARG A 361 -23.96 -15.12 -16.33
C ARG A 361 -23.69 -13.62 -16.23
N VAL A 362 -24.01 -13.05 -15.09
CA VAL A 362 -23.84 -11.61 -14.83
C VAL A 362 -22.97 -11.48 -13.58
N ILE A 363 -21.98 -10.60 -13.64
CA ILE A 363 -21.16 -10.26 -12.49
C ILE A 363 -21.98 -9.33 -11.58
N GLY A 364 -22.30 -9.81 -10.38
CA GLY A 364 -22.97 -9.01 -9.36
C GLY A 364 -21.96 -8.26 -8.53
N ILE A 365 -22.13 -6.94 -8.42
CA ILE A 365 -21.25 -6.07 -7.62
C ILE A 365 -21.75 -6.04 -6.17
N GLU A 366 -20.83 -6.15 -5.22
CA GLU A 366 -21.05 -5.91 -3.80
C GLU A 366 -20.43 -4.56 -3.41
N PRO A 367 -21.20 -3.62 -2.83
CA PRO A 367 -20.66 -2.33 -2.42
C PRO A 367 -19.50 -2.48 -1.41
N ALA A 368 -18.44 -1.68 -1.59
CA ALA A 368 -17.24 -1.64 -0.76
C ALA A 368 -16.47 -2.98 -0.67
N SER A 369 -16.63 -3.84 -1.66
CA SER A 369 -15.99 -5.16 -1.76
C SER A 369 -15.47 -5.41 -3.17
N LEU A 370 -14.32 -6.08 -3.28
CA LEU A 370 -13.81 -6.61 -4.55
C LEU A 370 -14.38 -8.00 -4.88
N VAL A 371 -15.03 -8.65 -3.93
CA VAL A 371 -15.68 -9.95 -4.15
C VAL A 371 -16.95 -9.75 -4.95
N THR A 372 -17.07 -10.45 -6.08
CA THR A 372 -18.23 -10.40 -6.96
C THR A 372 -19.12 -11.63 -6.81
N LYS A 373 -20.38 -11.52 -7.20
CA LYS A 373 -21.33 -12.63 -7.21
C LYS A 373 -21.52 -13.17 -8.64
N ASN A 374 -21.58 -14.49 -8.77
CA ASN A 374 -22.01 -15.13 -10.00
C ASN A 374 -23.55 -15.19 -10.03
N LEU A 375 -24.15 -14.27 -10.76
CA LEU A 375 -25.60 -14.22 -10.94
C LEU A 375 -26.00 -14.89 -12.24
N ILE A 376 -27.06 -15.71 -12.20
CA ILE A 376 -27.71 -16.22 -13.41
C ILE A 376 -28.99 -15.42 -13.62
N ARG A 377 -29.09 -14.74 -14.77
CA ARG A 377 -30.24 -13.94 -15.16
C ARG A 377 -30.86 -14.49 -16.43
N GLU A 378 -32.18 -14.47 -16.50
CA GLU A 378 -32.89 -14.72 -17.76
C GLU A 378 -32.83 -13.45 -18.60
N VAL A 379 -32.32 -13.59 -19.81
CA VAL A 379 -32.21 -12.48 -20.78
C VAL A 379 -33.22 -12.74 -21.90
N LYS A 380 -34.08 -11.75 -22.12
CA LYS A 380 -34.96 -11.69 -23.28
C LYS A 380 -34.23 -10.96 -24.42
N GLU A 381 -34.59 -11.28 -25.62
CA GLU A 381 -34.03 -10.67 -26.83
C GLU A 381 -34.52 -9.20 -26.97
N GLU A 382 -33.96 -8.31 -26.16
CA GLU A 382 -34.11 -6.86 -26.31
C GLU A 382 -32.72 -6.26 -26.38
N ARG A 383 -32.52 -5.33 -27.33
CA ARG A 383 -31.30 -4.51 -27.36
C ARG A 383 -31.12 -3.87 -25.98
N ALA A 384 -29.90 -3.94 -25.46
CA ALA A 384 -29.58 -3.32 -24.20
C ALA A 384 -30.08 -1.86 -24.20
N PRO A 385 -30.80 -1.42 -23.15
CA PRO A 385 -31.21 -0.04 -23.06
C PRO A 385 -30.00 0.89 -22.95
N GLU A 386 -30.14 2.10 -23.47
CA GLU A 386 -29.17 3.19 -23.44
C GLU A 386 -28.72 3.62 -22.03
N GLU A 387 -29.15 2.93 -20.97
CA GLU A 387 -28.85 3.24 -19.56
C GLU A 387 -27.48 2.76 -19.06
N ALA A 388 -26.64 2.17 -19.90
CA ALA A 388 -25.26 1.81 -19.53
C ALA A 388 -24.24 2.96 -19.72
N GLN A 389 -24.72 4.20 -19.91
CA GLN A 389 -23.89 5.40 -20.06
C GLN A 389 -24.04 6.37 -18.87
N ALA A 390 -24.02 5.85 -17.64
CA ALA A 390 -23.96 6.74 -16.48
C ALA A 390 -22.94 6.22 -15.46
#